data_cb0e709d69c9499c8a9af6512b1e34cf
#
_entry.id   cb0e709d69c9499c8a9af6512b1e34cf
#
_cell.length_a   1.000
_cell.length_b   1.000
_cell.length_c   1.000
_cell.angle_alpha   90.00
_cell.angle_beta   90.00
_cell.angle_gamma   90.00
#
_symmetry.space_group_name_H-M   'P 1'
#
loop_
_entity.id
_entity.type
_entity.pdbx_description
1 polymer ?
#
loop_
_entity_poly.entity_id
_entity_poly.type
_entity_poly.pdbx_seq_one_letter_code
_entity_poly.pdbx_strand_id
1 'polypeptide(L)'
;MKVVTFGELMVRLQPFNYERFVQANSLEFTFGGGEANVAVSLANYGLDAAFVTKLPAHAIGQAAVNSLRRYGVDTSMITRGGDRVGIYYNEKGASQRGSVCIYDRANSAIQLAQPSDFDWDKIFEGVDWFHFTGITPALGANVVEICLEACKAAKAHGVKISCDLNYRGKLWTRDQAREAMTKLCEYVDVCISNEEDAKDVFGIEAEATDIYGGKLNAEGYKSVAKQLADKFHFEKVAITLRESHNASENEIGRAHV
;
A
#
# COMPACT_ATOMS: atom_id res chain seq x y z
N MET A 1 4.24 -11.70 -17.80
CA MET A 1 3.44 -10.58 -17.30
C MET A 1 4.38 -9.68 -16.49
N LYS A 2 4.49 -8.42 -16.91
CA LYS A 2 5.32 -7.41 -16.24
C LYS A 2 4.42 -6.54 -15.37
N VAL A 3 4.75 -6.44 -14.08
CA VAL A 3 3.97 -5.71 -13.09
C VAL A 3 4.82 -4.57 -12.51
N VAL A 4 4.27 -3.37 -12.48
CA VAL A 4 4.88 -2.21 -11.82
C VAL A 4 4.10 -1.90 -10.55
N THR A 5 4.80 -1.69 -9.44
CA THR A 5 4.20 -1.18 -8.21
C THR A 5 4.82 0.16 -7.82
N PHE A 6 4.01 1.08 -7.27
CA PHE A 6 4.45 2.43 -6.90
C PHE A 6 4.08 2.76 -5.47
N GLY A 7 5.06 3.12 -4.65
CA GLY A 7 4.81 3.46 -3.26
C GLY A 7 6.04 3.83 -2.45
N GLU A 8 5.92 3.90 -1.14
CA GLU A 8 7.02 4.20 -0.23
C GLU A 8 7.71 2.94 0.27
N LEU A 9 9.04 2.95 0.24
CA LEU A 9 9.89 1.98 0.90
C LEU A 9 10.58 2.65 2.10
N MET A 10 10.29 2.14 3.29
CA MET A 10 10.80 2.70 4.56
C MET A 10 11.84 1.78 5.19
N VAL A 11 12.75 2.39 5.95
CA VAL A 11 13.52 1.67 6.96
C VAL A 11 12.58 1.17 8.05
N ARG A 12 12.70 -0.11 8.40
CA ARG A 12 12.05 -0.71 9.56
C ARG A 12 13.09 -0.98 10.63
N LEU A 13 12.90 -0.36 11.78
CA LEU A 13 13.69 -0.60 12.97
C LEU A 13 12.85 -1.30 14.02
N GLN A 14 13.31 -2.44 14.52
CA GLN A 14 12.58 -3.20 15.53
C GLN A 14 13.51 -3.84 16.56
N PRO A 15 13.11 -3.92 17.83
CA PRO A 15 13.83 -4.70 18.83
C PRO A 15 13.91 -6.17 18.43
N PHE A 16 14.98 -6.84 18.85
CA PHE A 16 15.11 -8.28 18.68
C PHE A 16 14.04 -9.01 19.49
N ASN A 17 13.64 -10.17 18.99
CA ASN A 17 12.66 -11.04 19.64
C ASN A 17 11.35 -10.27 19.96
N TYR A 18 10.98 -10.22 21.25
CA TYR A 18 9.78 -9.55 21.77
C TYR A 18 10.13 -8.46 22.79
N GLU A 19 11.36 -7.94 22.74
CA GLU A 19 11.76 -6.81 23.59
C GLU A 19 10.92 -5.57 23.29
N ARG A 20 10.74 -4.74 24.32
CA ARG A 20 10.13 -3.43 24.16
C ARG A 20 11.20 -2.40 23.81
N PHE A 21 10.85 -1.33 23.14
CA PHE A 21 11.80 -0.24 22.84
C PHE A 21 12.51 0.29 24.07
N VAL A 22 11.80 0.40 25.20
CA VAL A 22 12.36 0.87 26.49
C VAL A 22 13.37 -0.10 27.14
N GLN A 23 13.50 -1.29 26.60
CA GLN A 23 14.41 -2.34 27.08
C GLN A 23 15.55 -2.63 26.10
N ALA A 24 15.34 -2.33 24.83
CA ALA A 24 16.25 -2.69 23.74
C ALA A 24 17.51 -1.80 23.74
N ASN A 25 18.67 -2.41 23.59
CA ASN A 25 19.96 -1.73 23.39
C ASN A 25 20.41 -1.75 21.91
N SER A 26 19.72 -2.49 21.05
CA SER A 26 19.99 -2.61 19.62
C SER A 26 18.69 -2.89 18.85
N LEU A 27 18.69 -2.60 17.56
CA LEU A 27 17.53 -2.79 16.71
C LEU A 27 17.94 -3.54 15.42
N GLU A 28 17.07 -4.42 14.94
CA GLU A 28 17.14 -4.95 13.60
C GLU A 28 16.88 -3.83 12.59
N PHE A 29 17.68 -3.80 11.54
CA PHE A 29 17.57 -2.86 10.44
C PHE A 29 17.12 -3.61 9.18
N THR A 30 15.88 -3.37 8.77
CA THR A 30 15.27 -3.96 7.58
C THR A 30 14.51 -2.91 6.78
N PHE A 31 13.86 -3.31 5.69
CA PHE A 31 13.04 -2.42 4.86
C PHE A 31 11.65 -3.02 4.68
N GLY A 32 10.65 -2.14 4.51
CA GLY A 32 9.28 -2.55 4.25
C GLY A 32 8.45 -1.42 3.66
N GLY A 33 7.47 -1.79 2.89
CA GLY A 33 6.48 -0.92 2.26
C GLY A 33 5.39 -1.78 1.63
N GLY A 34 4.15 -1.31 1.62
CA GLY A 34 3.01 -2.09 1.10
C GLY A 34 3.29 -2.58 -0.31
N GLU A 35 3.49 -1.66 -1.22
CA GLU A 35 3.68 -1.93 -2.65
C GLU A 35 5.04 -2.60 -2.94
N ALA A 36 6.07 -2.30 -2.13
CA ALA A 36 7.36 -2.97 -2.21
C ALA A 36 7.26 -4.45 -1.82
N ASN A 37 6.47 -4.76 -0.78
CA ASN A 37 6.18 -6.15 -0.39
C ASN A 37 5.42 -6.89 -1.48
N VAL A 38 4.48 -6.23 -2.17
CA VAL A 38 3.78 -6.79 -3.34
C VAL A 38 4.75 -7.10 -4.45
N ALA A 39 5.66 -6.17 -4.81
CA ALA A 39 6.70 -6.41 -5.83
C ALA A 39 7.57 -7.63 -5.49
N VAL A 40 8.05 -7.72 -4.25
CA VAL A 40 8.85 -8.87 -3.78
C VAL A 40 8.05 -10.17 -3.85
N SER A 41 6.79 -10.16 -3.46
CA SER A 41 5.91 -11.32 -3.52
C SER A 41 5.73 -11.80 -4.96
N LEU A 42 5.47 -10.90 -5.89
CA LEU A 42 5.30 -11.18 -7.31
C LEU A 42 6.57 -11.74 -7.93
N ALA A 43 7.73 -11.17 -7.60
CA ALA A 43 9.03 -11.69 -8.05
C ALA A 43 9.28 -13.12 -7.54
N ASN A 44 8.95 -13.40 -6.28
CA ASN A 44 9.04 -14.76 -5.72
C ASN A 44 8.07 -15.77 -6.40
N TYR A 45 6.96 -15.29 -6.95
CA TYR A 45 6.05 -16.10 -7.77
C TYR A 45 6.51 -16.25 -9.24
N GLY A 46 7.68 -15.69 -9.58
CA GLY A 46 8.25 -15.79 -10.92
C GLY A 46 7.70 -14.79 -11.93
N LEU A 47 7.05 -13.71 -11.48
CA LEU A 47 6.62 -12.62 -12.33
C LEU A 47 7.73 -11.58 -12.50
N ASP A 48 7.71 -10.88 -13.63
CA ASP A 48 8.58 -9.73 -13.88
C ASP A 48 8.03 -8.53 -13.11
N ALA A 49 8.58 -8.24 -11.94
CA ALA A 49 8.11 -7.22 -11.02
C ALA A 49 9.10 -6.06 -10.91
N ALA A 50 8.62 -4.85 -11.12
CA ALA A 50 9.37 -3.61 -10.93
C ALA A 50 8.76 -2.76 -9.81
N PHE A 51 9.60 -2.06 -9.07
CA PHE A 51 9.17 -1.13 -8.03
C PHE A 51 9.60 0.30 -8.36
N VAL A 52 8.67 1.22 -8.33
CA VAL A 52 8.87 2.66 -8.59
C VAL A 52 8.71 3.43 -7.29
N THR A 53 9.65 4.31 -7.02
CA THR A 53 9.66 5.22 -5.86
C THR A 53 10.74 6.29 -6.05
N LYS A 54 10.86 7.21 -5.07
CA LYS A 54 12.03 8.11 -4.96
C LYS A 54 12.78 7.83 -3.67
N LEU A 55 14.10 7.60 -3.79
CA LEU A 55 14.99 7.29 -2.67
C LEU A 55 16.25 8.17 -2.71
N PRO A 56 16.83 8.54 -1.56
CA PRO A 56 18.08 9.30 -1.50
C PRO A 56 19.25 8.56 -2.19
N ALA A 57 20.21 9.33 -2.67
CA ALA A 57 21.42 8.77 -3.31
C ALA A 57 22.44 8.18 -2.32
N HIS A 58 22.35 8.52 -1.04
CA HIS A 58 23.27 8.05 0.00
C HIS A 58 23.13 6.54 0.32
N ALA A 59 24.01 6.02 1.19
CA ALA A 59 24.14 4.60 1.49
C ALA A 59 22.84 3.93 2.02
N ILE A 60 22.02 4.63 2.82
CA ILE A 60 20.74 4.08 3.31
C ILE A 60 19.75 3.88 2.15
N GLY A 61 19.65 4.86 1.25
CA GLY A 61 18.82 4.71 0.05
C GLY A 61 19.35 3.59 -0.87
N GLN A 62 20.68 3.40 -0.96
CA GLN A 62 21.25 2.28 -1.70
C GLN A 62 20.95 0.93 -1.02
N ALA A 63 21.01 0.87 0.30
CA ALA A 63 20.62 -0.33 1.05
C ALA A 63 19.14 -0.69 0.82
N ALA A 64 18.24 0.31 0.74
CA ALA A 64 16.85 0.13 0.37
C ALA A 64 16.70 -0.50 -1.03
N VAL A 65 17.39 0.03 -2.03
CA VAL A 65 17.44 -0.57 -3.39
C VAL A 65 17.92 -2.02 -3.35
N ASN A 66 19.01 -2.29 -2.64
CA ASN A 66 19.58 -3.63 -2.54
C ASN A 66 18.65 -4.62 -1.84
N SER A 67 17.81 -4.12 -0.91
CA SER A 67 16.81 -4.97 -0.22
C SER A 67 15.76 -5.54 -1.18
N LEU A 68 15.45 -4.84 -2.26
CA LEU A 68 14.55 -5.30 -3.32
C LEU A 68 15.27 -6.17 -4.35
N ARG A 69 16.46 -5.77 -4.76
CA ARG A 69 17.27 -6.50 -5.75
C ARG A 69 17.58 -7.93 -5.33
N ARG A 70 17.76 -8.19 -4.04
CA ARG A 70 18.03 -9.54 -3.52
C ARG A 70 16.90 -10.53 -3.82
N TYR A 71 15.68 -10.04 -4.07
CA TYR A 71 14.51 -10.83 -4.42
C TYR A 71 14.16 -10.78 -5.91
N GLY A 72 15.05 -10.19 -6.75
CA GLY A 72 14.83 -10.12 -8.18
C GLY A 72 13.88 -9.04 -8.65
N VAL A 73 13.51 -8.08 -7.79
CA VAL A 73 12.69 -6.93 -8.20
C VAL A 73 13.52 -5.98 -9.05
N ASP A 74 12.99 -5.57 -10.20
CA ASP A 74 13.59 -4.51 -11.02
C ASP A 74 13.48 -3.17 -10.30
N THR A 75 14.63 -2.52 -10.11
CA THR A 75 14.77 -1.24 -9.43
C THR A 75 15.29 -0.14 -10.36
N SER A 76 15.32 -0.38 -11.67
CA SER A 76 15.90 0.54 -12.66
C SER A 76 15.12 1.85 -12.78
N MET A 77 13.82 1.84 -12.42
CA MET A 77 12.92 3.00 -12.45
C MET A 77 12.81 3.73 -11.11
N ILE A 78 13.67 3.41 -10.13
CA ILE A 78 13.74 4.15 -8.87
C ILE A 78 14.46 5.47 -9.09
N THR A 79 13.76 6.58 -8.89
CA THR A 79 14.34 7.93 -8.92
C THR A 79 15.24 8.16 -7.71
N ARG A 80 16.41 8.76 -7.94
CA ARG A 80 17.37 9.04 -6.86
C ARG A 80 17.42 10.53 -6.56
N GLY A 81 17.19 10.88 -5.30
CA GLY A 81 17.19 12.27 -4.82
C GLY A 81 16.48 12.41 -3.47
N GLY A 82 16.50 13.62 -2.92
CA GLY A 82 16.03 13.89 -1.57
C GLY A 82 17.04 13.42 -0.51
N ASP A 83 16.74 13.76 0.76
CA ASP A 83 17.71 13.67 1.86
C ASP A 83 17.44 12.50 2.81
N ARG A 84 16.22 11.93 2.82
CA ARG A 84 15.92 10.86 3.78
C ARG A 84 15.00 9.78 3.25
N VAL A 85 15.19 8.58 3.78
CA VAL A 85 14.24 7.47 3.71
C VAL A 85 13.31 7.57 4.91
N GLY A 86 12.01 7.39 4.73
CA GLY A 86 11.07 7.29 5.84
C GLY A 86 11.42 6.12 6.77
N ILE A 87 11.12 6.26 8.06
CA ILE A 87 11.40 5.24 9.07
C ILE A 87 10.09 4.85 9.76
N TYR A 88 9.95 3.59 10.09
CA TYR A 88 9.00 3.17 11.11
C TYR A 88 9.67 2.23 12.12
N TYR A 89 9.29 2.45 13.37
CA TYR A 89 9.72 1.65 14.50
C TYR A 89 8.61 0.66 14.83
N ASN A 90 8.93 -0.63 14.87
CA ASN A 90 7.93 -1.67 15.08
C ASN A 90 8.29 -2.55 16.28
N GLU A 91 7.52 -2.43 17.35
CA GLU A 91 7.60 -3.33 18.51
C GLU A 91 6.63 -4.49 18.30
N LYS A 92 7.14 -5.71 18.21
CA LYS A 92 6.30 -6.90 18.02
C LYS A 92 5.37 -7.14 19.22
N GLY A 93 4.11 -7.38 18.92
CA GLY A 93 3.17 -7.87 19.93
C GLY A 93 3.44 -9.32 20.32
N ALA A 94 2.93 -9.71 21.49
CA ALA A 94 2.99 -11.07 21.96
C ALA A 94 1.73 -11.38 22.77
N SER A 95 0.99 -12.41 22.41
CA SER A 95 -0.26 -12.82 23.06
C SER A 95 -1.22 -11.63 23.26
N GLN A 96 -1.48 -11.23 24.51
CA GLN A 96 -2.38 -10.13 24.87
C GLN A 96 -1.77 -8.72 24.65
N ARG A 97 -0.47 -8.63 24.48
CA ARG A 97 0.21 -7.36 24.22
C ARG A 97 0.18 -7.04 22.74
N GLY A 98 -0.53 -5.98 22.35
CA GLY A 98 -0.56 -5.49 20.99
C GLY A 98 0.80 -5.02 20.46
N SER A 99 0.98 -5.02 19.15
CA SER A 99 2.14 -4.41 18.48
C SER A 99 2.09 -2.89 18.59
N VAL A 100 3.26 -2.25 18.64
CA VAL A 100 3.38 -0.79 18.59
C VAL A 100 4.12 -0.39 17.32
N CYS A 101 3.53 0.55 16.55
CA CYS A 101 4.17 1.10 15.37
C CYS A 101 4.23 2.62 15.46
N ILE A 102 5.45 3.16 15.42
CA ILE A 102 5.75 4.59 15.47
C ILE A 102 6.33 4.98 14.10
N TYR A 103 5.74 5.99 13.46
CA TYR A 103 6.20 6.47 12.15
C TYR A 103 7.03 7.75 12.30
N ASP A 104 8.19 7.76 11.66
CA ASP A 104 9.03 8.92 11.41
C ASP A 104 9.31 9.02 9.92
N ARG A 105 8.30 9.45 9.16
CA ARG A 105 8.31 9.44 7.69
C ARG A 105 8.12 10.82 7.06
N ALA A 106 7.93 11.86 7.85
CA ALA A 106 7.79 13.22 7.32
C ALA A 106 9.03 13.63 6.53
N ASN A 107 8.82 14.33 5.42
CA ASN A 107 9.86 14.79 4.52
C ASN A 107 10.74 13.68 3.92
N SER A 108 10.20 12.46 3.80
CA SER A 108 10.89 11.40 3.05
C SER A 108 11.01 11.78 1.56
N ALA A 109 11.97 11.22 0.86
CA ALA A 109 12.23 11.54 -0.55
C ALA A 109 10.98 11.38 -1.43
N ILE A 110 10.21 10.31 -1.20
CA ILE A 110 8.96 10.09 -1.93
C ILE A 110 7.86 11.09 -1.54
N GLN A 111 7.76 11.48 -0.26
CA GLN A 111 6.79 12.47 0.18
C GLN A 111 7.03 13.85 -0.47
N LEU A 112 8.30 14.20 -0.73
CA LEU A 112 8.69 15.45 -1.37
C LEU A 112 8.86 15.31 -2.90
N ALA A 113 8.51 14.15 -3.48
CA ALA A 113 8.61 13.93 -4.91
C ALA A 113 7.69 14.88 -5.69
N GLN A 114 8.07 15.16 -6.93
CA GLN A 114 7.29 15.96 -7.86
C GLN A 114 6.87 15.12 -9.06
N PRO A 115 5.80 15.46 -9.78
CA PRO A 115 5.41 14.76 -11.01
C PRO A 115 6.58 14.57 -12.00
N SER A 116 7.41 15.59 -12.15
CA SER A 116 8.60 15.57 -13.03
C SER A 116 9.69 14.57 -12.62
N ASP A 117 9.60 13.96 -11.45
CA ASP A 117 10.54 12.91 -11.01
C ASP A 117 10.30 11.56 -11.72
N PHE A 118 9.15 11.39 -12.39
CA PHE A 118 8.71 10.12 -12.97
C PHE A 118 8.32 10.28 -14.46
N ASP A 119 8.97 9.50 -15.30
CA ASP A 119 8.61 9.38 -16.73
C ASP A 119 7.67 8.17 -16.88
N TRP A 120 6.37 8.42 -16.68
CA TRP A 120 5.37 7.36 -16.69
C TRP A 120 5.21 6.67 -18.05
N ASP A 121 5.42 7.37 -19.16
CA ASP A 121 5.38 6.75 -20.48
C ASP A 121 6.48 5.71 -20.63
N LYS A 122 7.70 6.04 -20.20
CA LYS A 122 8.83 5.11 -20.18
C LYS A 122 8.63 3.98 -19.15
N ILE A 123 8.08 4.29 -17.98
CA ILE A 123 7.83 3.30 -16.92
C ILE A 123 6.84 2.24 -17.40
N PHE A 124 5.77 2.63 -18.11
CA PHE A 124 4.73 1.72 -18.58
C PHE A 124 5.00 1.04 -19.92
N GLU A 125 6.16 1.27 -20.52
CA GLU A 125 6.54 0.60 -21.76
C GLU A 125 6.63 -0.94 -21.56
N GLY A 126 5.72 -1.66 -22.25
CA GLY A 126 5.63 -3.13 -22.17
C GLY A 126 5.16 -3.67 -20.80
N VAL A 127 4.47 -2.85 -20.00
CA VAL A 127 3.88 -3.25 -18.71
C VAL A 127 2.46 -3.74 -18.92
N ASP A 128 2.09 -4.82 -18.21
CA ASP A 128 0.75 -5.40 -18.25
C ASP A 128 -0.12 -4.92 -17.09
N TRP A 129 0.51 -4.63 -15.92
CA TRP A 129 -0.21 -4.34 -14.68
C TRP A 129 0.47 -3.28 -13.84
N PHE A 130 -0.31 -2.34 -13.31
CA PHE A 130 0.11 -1.33 -12.35
C PHE A 130 -0.61 -1.53 -11.01
N HIS A 131 0.11 -1.44 -9.90
CA HIS A 131 -0.46 -1.55 -8.56
C HIS A 131 0.03 -0.42 -7.65
N PHE A 132 -0.89 0.17 -6.91
CA PHE A 132 -0.61 1.11 -5.82
C PHE A 132 -1.61 0.92 -4.68
N THR A 133 -1.37 1.57 -3.55
CA THR A 133 -2.32 1.58 -2.42
C THR A 133 -2.70 3.01 -2.05
N GLY A 134 -3.80 3.18 -1.31
CA GLY A 134 -4.23 4.48 -0.78
C GLY A 134 -3.25 5.09 0.24
N ILE A 135 -2.23 4.35 0.69
CA ILE A 135 -1.14 4.93 1.51
C ILE A 135 -0.32 5.92 0.69
N THR A 136 -0.06 5.60 -0.58
CA THR A 136 0.83 6.40 -1.43
C THR A 136 0.28 7.81 -1.68
N PRO A 137 -0.95 8.04 -2.16
CA PRO A 137 -1.50 9.38 -2.30
C PRO A 137 -1.68 10.09 -0.94
N ALA A 138 -1.82 9.36 0.17
CA ALA A 138 -1.93 9.95 1.50
C ALA A 138 -0.64 10.64 1.99
N LEU A 139 0.48 10.47 1.30
CA LEU A 139 1.75 11.11 1.65
C LEU A 139 1.75 12.63 1.41
N GLY A 140 0.91 13.13 0.51
CA GLY A 140 0.79 14.56 0.23
C GLY A 140 0.05 14.88 -1.06
N ALA A 141 -0.37 16.13 -1.23
CA ALA A 141 -1.13 16.57 -2.42
C ALA A 141 -0.33 16.36 -3.72
N ASN A 142 0.98 16.62 -3.69
CA ASN A 142 1.89 16.34 -4.82
C ASN A 142 1.91 14.85 -5.17
N VAL A 143 1.82 13.95 -4.19
CA VAL A 143 1.82 12.51 -4.44
C VAL A 143 0.45 12.04 -4.97
N VAL A 144 -0.65 12.69 -4.58
CA VAL A 144 -1.96 12.50 -5.24
C VAL A 144 -1.85 12.82 -6.73
N GLU A 145 -1.23 13.95 -7.10
CA GLU A 145 -1.02 14.33 -8.50
C GLU A 145 -0.16 13.30 -9.25
N ILE A 146 0.94 12.86 -8.65
CA ILE A 146 1.79 11.79 -9.21
C ILE A 146 0.98 10.52 -9.47
N CYS A 147 0.14 10.08 -8.51
CA CYS A 147 -0.72 8.91 -8.69
C CYS A 147 -1.74 9.10 -9.82
N LEU A 148 -2.32 10.30 -9.96
CA LEU A 148 -3.26 10.60 -11.05
C LEU A 148 -2.58 10.56 -12.41
N GLU A 149 -1.38 11.13 -12.54
CA GLU A 149 -0.58 11.04 -13.77
C GLU A 149 -0.23 9.60 -14.12
N ALA A 150 0.22 8.82 -13.10
CA ALA A 150 0.49 7.39 -13.27
C ALA A 150 -0.74 6.63 -13.79
N CYS A 151 -1.91 6.84 -13.18
CA CYS A 151 -3.14 6.18 -13.60
C CYS A 151 -3.54 6.55 -15.02
N LYS A 152 -3.44 7.82 -15.41
CA LYS A 152 -3.74 8.29 -16.76
C LYS A 152 -2.79 7.67 -17.80
N ALA A 153 -1.49 7.69 -17.52
CA ALA A 153 -0.49 7.09 -18.40
C ALA A 153 -0.68 5.57 -18.52
N ALA A 154 -0.94 4.87 -17.41
CA ALA A 154 -1.24 3.44 -17.41
C ALA A 154 -2.42 3.11 -18.34
N LYS A 155 -3.52 3.87 -18.25
CA LYS A 155 -4.67 3.70 -19.16
C LYS A 155 -4.32 4.00 -20.63
N ALA A 156 -3.52 5.02 -20.90
CA ALA A 156 -3.08 5.35 -22.26
C ALA A 156 -2.23 4.23 -22.86
N HIS A 157 -1.46 3.50 -22.05
CA HIS A 157 -0.68 2.33 -22.46
C HIS A 157 -1.47 1.00 -22.40
N GLY A 158 -2.75 1.01 -22.06
CA GLY A 158 -3.58 -0.20 -21.95
C GLY A 158 -3.24 -1.10 -20.74
N VAL A 159 -2.56 -0.54 -19.75
CA VAL A 159 -2.14 -1.24 -18.53
C VAL A 159 -3.32 -1.40 -17.59
N LYS A 160 -3.51 -2.60 -17.02
CA LYS A 160 -4.50 -2.86 -15.95
C LYS A 160 -4.06 -2.24 -14.66
N ILE A 161 -4.99 -1.66 -13.90
CA ILE A 161 -4.69 -0.98 -12.64
C ILE A 161 -5.38 -1.67 -11.48
N SER A 162 -4.64 -2.01 -10.43
CA SER A 162 -5.19 -2.42 -9.14
C SER A 162 -4.82 -1.46 -8.03
N CYS A 163 -5.76 -1.25 -7.10
CA CYS A 163 -5.55 -0.42 -5.93
C CYS A 163 -6.08 -1.12 -4.68
N ASP A 164 -5.28 -1.13 -3.62
CA ASP A 164 -5.74 -1.43 -2.27
C ASP A 164 -6.10 -0.10 -1.58
N LEU A 165 -7.35 0.07 -1.12
CA LEU A 165 -7.81 1.31 -0.50
C LEU A 165 -7.00 1.69 0.73
N ASN A 166 -6.64 0.73 1.54
CA ASN A 166 -5.63 0.78 2.61
C ASN A 166 -5.60 2.12 3.38
N TYR A 167 -6.76 2.56 3.87
CA TYR A 167 -6.91 3.85 4.54
C TYR A 167 -6.00 3.97 5.77
N ARG A 168 -5.43 5.13 5.95
CA ARG A 168 -4.56 5.44 7.09
C ARG A 168 -4.92 6.79 7.73
N GLY A 169 -5.78 6.78 8.73
CA GLY A 169 -6.22 7.98 9.44
C GLY A 169 -5.10 8.81 10.12
N LYS A 170 -3.88 8.26 10.23
CA LYS A 170 -2.69 8.99 10.68
C LYS A 170 -2.05 9.86 9.59
N LEU A 171 -2.40 9.68 8.32
CA LEU A 171 -1.83 10.41 7.18
C LEU A 171 -2.78 11.49 6.64
N TRP A 172 -4.06 11.18 6.57
CA TRP A 172 -5.09 12.08 6.06
C TRP A 172 -6.45 11.87 6.71
N THR A 173 -7.33 12.85 6.54
CA THR A 173 -8.71 12.75 7.01
C THR A 173 -9.55 11.90 6.04
N ARG A 174 -10.73 11.44 6.49
CA ARG A 174 -11.69 10.71 5.63
C ARG A 174 -12.11 11.54 4.42
N ASP A 175 -12.31 12.84 4.60
CA ASP A 175 -12.72 13.73 3.51
C ASP A 175 -11.60 13.89 2.46
N GLN A 176 -10.36 14.06 2.89
CA GLN A 176 -9.20 14.08 1.99
C GLN A 176 -9.03 12.76 1.25
N ALA A 177 -9.17 11.64 1.97
CA ALA A 177 -9.12 10.30 1.36
C ALA A 177 -10.23 10.13 0.32
N ARG A 178 -11.46 10.52 0.65
CA ARG A 178 -12.62 10.43 -0.26
C ARG A 178 -12.41 11.24 -1.51
N GLU A 179 -11.96 12.48 -1.38
CA GLU A 179 -11.73 13.36 -2.54
C GLU A 179 -10.66 12.78 -3.48
N ALA A 180 -9.50 12.38 -2.94
CA ALA A 180 -8.41 11.86 -3.74
C ALA A 180 -8.73 10.48 -4.34
N MET A 181 -9.22 9.54 -3.52
CA MET A 181 -9.49 8.18 -3.96
C MET A 181 -10.68 8.11 -4.93
N THR A 182 -11.67 9.00 -4.83
CA THR A 182 -12.75 9.06 -5.83
C THR A 182 -12.19 9.33 -7.22
N LYS A 183 -11.26 10.29 -7.35
CA LYS A 183 -10.60 10.61 -8.62
C LYS A 183 -9.70 9.47 -9.13
N LEU A 184 -8.97 8.81 -8.23
CA LEU A 184 -8.06 7.72 -8.58
C LEU A 184 -8.81 6.45 -8.99
N CYS A 185 -9.89 6.12 -8.27
CA CYS A 185 -10.70 4.93 -8.52
C CYS A 185 -11.44 4.94 -9.87
N GLU A 186 -11.61 6.11 -10.52
CA GLU A 186 -12.13 6.19 -11.89
C GLU A 186 -11.23 5.46 -12.91
N TYR A 187 -9.95 5.25 -12.59
CA TYR A 187 -8.98 4.56 -13.45
C TYR A 187 -8.73 3.11 -13.05
N VAL A 188 -9.20 2.69 -11.88
CA VAL A 188 -8.88 1.37 -11.31
C VAL A 188 -9.78 0.28 -11.92
N ASP A 189 -9.16 -0.83 -12.30
CA ASP A 189 -9.87 -2.03 -12.80
C ASP A 189 -10.17 -3.02 -11.65
N VAL A 190 -9.24 -3.14 -10.69
CA VAL A 190 -9.35 -4.08 -9.57
C VAL A 190 -9.17 -3.38 -8.25
N CYS A 191 -10.20 -3.39 -7.42
CA CYS A 191 -10.17 -2.82 -6.07
C CYS A 191 -9.92 -3.91 -5.03
N ILE A 192 -8.96 -3.65 -4.14
CA ILE A 192 -8.73 -4.43 -2.94
C ILE A 192 -9.11 -3.56 -1.74
N SER A 193 -9.84 -4.10 -0.79
CA SER A 193 -10.33 -3.35 0.36
C SER A 193 -10.57 -4.29 1.56
N ASN A 194 -10.84 -3.71 2.69
CA ASN A 194 -11.56 -4.33 3.78
C ASN A 194 -12.86 -3.54 4.02
N GLU A 195 -13.70 -3.99 4.93
CA GLU A 195 -14.96 -3.33 5.24
C GLU A 195 -14.77 -1.96 5.89
N GLU A 196 -13.73 -1.79 6.71
CA GLU A 196 -13.43 -0.52 7.39
C GLU A 196 -12.95 0.52 6.37
N ASP A 197 -12.07 0.15 5.43
CA ASP A 197 -11.57 1.05 4.40
C ASP A 197 -12.69 1.52 3.46
N ALA A 198 -13.62 0.63 3.05
CA ALA A 198 -14.77 1.00 2.22
C ALA A 198 -15.66 2.03 2.93
N LYS A 199 -15.90 1.85 4.23
CA LYS A 199 -16.63 2.79 5.07
C LYS A 199 -15.90 4.11 5.24
N ASP A 200 -14.62 4.06 5.64
CA ASP A 200 -13.82 5.25 5.97
C ASP A 200 -13.58 6.13 4.75
N VAL A 201 -13.31 5.54 3.58
CA VAL A 201 -13.02 6.28 2.36
C VAL A 201 -14.30 6.71 1.64
N PHE A 202 -15.28 5.82 1.46
CA PHE A 202 -16.42 6.09 0.61
C PHE A 202 -17.77 6.14 1.34
N GLY A 203 -17.80 5.83 2.64
CA GLY A 203 -19.05 5.72 3.40
C GLY A 203 -19.90 4.51 3.00
N ILE A 204 -19.28 3.49 2.40
CA ILE A 204 -19.96 2.26 1.98
C ILE A 204 -19.93 1.27 3.13
N GLU A 205 -21.11 0.88 3.60
CA GLU A 205 -21.28 -0.06 4.71
C GLU A 205 -22.20 -1.21 4.30
N ALA A 206 -22.03 -2.35 4.97
CA ALA A 206 -23.02 -3.43 4.90
C ALA A 206 -24.33 -2.99 5.58
N GLU A 207 -25.46 -3.55 5.15
CA GLU A 207 -26.72 -3.28 5.82
C GLU A 207 -26.71 -3.82 7.26
N ALA A 208 -27.46 -3.17 8.15
CA ALA A 208 -27.47 -3.49 9.59
C ALA A 208 -27.91 -4.94 9.91
N THR A 209 -28.66 -5.57 9.01
CA THR A 209 -29.11 -6.97 9.11
C THR A 209 -27.97 -7.98 8.94
N ASP A 210 -26.83 -7.55 8.40
CA ASP A 210 -25.69 -8.41 8.08
C ASP A 210 -24.63 -8.44 9.19
N ILE A 211 -24.88 -7.77 10.32
CA ILE A 211 -23.98 -7.72 11.49
C ILE A 211 -24.54 -8.58 12.62
N TYR A 212 -23.98 -9.76 12.84
CA TYR A 212 -24.32 -10.62 13.97
C TYR A 212 -23.16 -10.65 14.98
N GLY A 213 -23.43 -10.23 16.23
CA GLY A 213 -22.45 -10.28 17.31
C GLY A 213 -21.17 -9.47 17.07
N GLY A 214 -21.23 -8.39 16.25
CA GLY A 214 -20.07 -7.56 15.89
C GLY A 214 -19.19 -8.12 14.77
N LYS A 215 -19.59 -9.23 14.12
CA LYS A 215 -18.96 -9.79 12.93
C LYS A 215 -19.86 -9.61 11.72
N LEU A 216 -19.31 -9.11 10.62
CA LEU A 216 -19.99 -9.18 9.33
C LEU A 216 -20.15 -10.63 8.90
N ASN A 217 -21.34 -10.98 8.39
CA ASN A 217 -21.54 -12.26 7.72
C ASN A 217 -21.05 -12.19 6.25
N ALA A 218 -20.96 -13.34 5.58
CA ALA A 218 -20.49 -13.41 4.19
C ALA A 218 -21.32 -12.55 3.22
N GLU A 219 -22.61 -12.35 3.47
CA GLU A 219 -23.48 -11.53 2.63
C GLU A 219 -23.20 -10.02 2.79
N GLY A 220 -22.86 -9.57 4.00
CA GLY A 220 -22.44 -8.19 4.24
C GLY A 220 -21.18 -7.82 3.45
N TYR A 221 -20.19 -8.72 3.42
CA TYR A 221 -18.98 -8.51 2.60
C TYR A 221 -19.28 -8.47 1.10
N LYS A 222 -20.18 -9.33 0.61
CA LYS A 222 -20.62 -9.30 -0.79
C LYS A 222 -21.37 -8.00 -1.11
N SER A 223 -22.22 -7.53 -0.20
CA SER A 223 -22.94 -6.26 -0.34
C SER A 223 -21.95 -5.08 -0.48
N VAL A 224 -20.94 -4.99 0.38
CA VAL A 224 -19.90 -3.95 0.29
C VAL A 224 -19.13 -4.04 -1.04
N ALA A 225 -18.70 -5.25 -1.44
CA ALA A 225 -18.00 -5.45 -2.69
C ALA A 225 -18.84 -5.05 -3.91
N LYS A 226 -20.12 -5.38 -3.92
CA LYS A 226 -21.07 -5.00 -4.97
C LYS A 226 -21.24 -3.49 -5.04
N GLN A 227 -21.46 -2.81 -3.91
CA GLN A 227 -21.60 -1.35 -3.88
C GLN A 227 -20.34 -0.64 -4.42
N LEU A 228 -19.14 -1.13 -4.10
CA LEU A 228 -17.88 -0.61 -4.64
C LEU A 228 -17.81 -0.82 -6.16
N ALA A 229 -18.13 -2.03 -6.66
CA ALA A 229 -18.14 -2.35 -8.08
C ALA A 229 -19.14 -1.49 -8.86
N ASP A 230 -20.36 -1.34 -8.34
CA ASP A 230 -21.42 -0.55 -8.96
C ASP A 230 -21.06 0.96 -9.02
N LYS A 231 -20.41 1.47 -7.97
CA LYS A 231 -20.05 2.90 -7.88
C LYS A 231 -18.92 3.31 -8.82
N PHE A 232 -17.89 2.48 -8.96
CA PHE A 232 -16.69 2.82 -9.72
C PHE A 232 -16.49 1.97 -10.98
N HIS A 233 -17.41 1.04 -11.26
CA HIS A 233 -17.34 0.12 -12.39
C HIS A 233 -16.09 -0.77 -12.38
N PHE A 234 -15.63 -1.17 -11.20
CA PHE A 234 -14.49 -2.10 -11.07
C PHE A 234 -14.82 -3.43 -11.76
N GLU A 235 -13.85 -3.98 -12.49
CA GLU A 235 -13.98 -5.33 -13.06
C GLU A 235 -14.01 -6.40 -11.98
N LYS A 236 -13.28 -6.17 -10.87
CA LYS A 236 -13.22 -7.06 -9.71
C LYS A 236 -13.04 -6.27 -8.43
N VAL A 237 -13.68 -6.77 -7.38
CA VAL A 237 -13.47 -6.29 -6.01
C VAL A 237 -13.07 -7.48 -5.13
N ALA A 238 -12.00 -7.34 -4.38
CA ALA A 238 -11.54 -8.31 -3.38
C ALA A 238 -11.61 -7.70 -1.99
N ILE A 239 -12.44 -8.25 -1.11
CA ILE A 239 -12.51 -7.84 0.30
C ILE A 239 -11.69 -8.83 1.13
N THR A 240 -10.72 -8.31 1.87
CA THR A 240 -9.94 -9.10 2.82
C THR A 240 -10.70 -9.26 4.12
N LEU A 241 -10.77 -10.50 4.60
CA LEU A 241 -11.44 -10.87 5.84
C LEU A 241 -10.39 -11.18 6.88
N ARG A 242 -10.38 -10.46 7.99
CA ARG A 242 -9.44 -10.69 9.07
C ARG A 242 -10.17 -11.00 10.37
N GLU A 243 -9.89 -12.16 10.94
CA GLU A 243 -10.23 -12.47 12.32
C GLU A 243 -8.99 -12.37 13.20
N SER A 244 -9.01 -11.47 14.19
CA SER A 244 -7.92 -11.29 15.14
C SER A 244 -8.29 -11.89 16.49
N HIS A 245 -7.64 -12.98 16.87
CA HIS A 245 -7.83 -13.62 18.18
C HIS A 245 -6.92 -12.97 19.24
N ASN A 246 -5.68 -12.70 18.88
CA ASN A 246 -4.70 -11.99 19.72
C ASN A 246 -3.54 -11.49 18.83
N ALA A 247 -2.50 -10.89 19.43
CA ALA A 247 -1.37 -10.35 18.68
C ALA A 247 -0.53 -11.41 17.94
N SER A 248 -0.64 -12.67 18.32
CA SER A 248 0.13 -13.80 17.76
C SER A 248 -0.71 -14.69 16.83
N GLU A 249 -2.04 -14.58 16.88
CA GLU A 249 -2.95 -15.47 16.17
C GLU A 249 -4.02 -14.68 15.41
N ASN A 250 -3.98 -14.76 14.10
CA ASN A 250 -4.91 -14.11 13.20
C ASN A 250 -5.28 -15.08 12.07
N GLU A 251 -6.53 -15.05 11.67
CA GLU A 251 -7.00 -15.73 10.47
C GLU A 251 -7.28 -14.71 9.37
N ILE A 252 -6.94 -15.07 8.13
CA ILE A 252 -7.14 -14.21 6.97
C ILE A 252 -7.88 -15.02 5.90
N GLY A 253 -9.08 -14.57 5.56
CA GLY A 253 -9.86 -15.04 4.45
C GLY A 253 -10.04 -13.96 3.38
N ARG A 254 -10.85 -14.23 2.37
CA ARG A 254 -11.26 -13.26 1.35
C ARG A 254 -12.65 -13.56 0.81
N ALA A 255 -13.40 -12.51 0.47
CA ALA A 255 -14.55 -12.57 -0.41
C ALA A 255 -14.23 -11.77 -1.68
N HIS A 256 -14.77 -12.19 -2.83
CA HIS A 256 -14.62 -11.49 -4.10
C HIS A 256 -15.91 -11.53 -4.91
N VAL A 257 -16.09 -10.50 -5.71
CA VAL A 257 -17.16 -10.34 -6.70
C VAL A 257 -16.53 -9.96 -8.03
#